data_e241086e820b9ef1d1e5595ddf05a0d0
#
_entry.id   e241086e820b9ef1d1e5595ddf05a0d0
#
_cell.length_a   1.000
_cell.length_b   1.000
_cell.length_c   1.000
_cell.angle_alpha   90.00
_cell.angle_beta   90.00
_cell.angle_gamma   90.00
#
_symmetry.space_group_name_H-M   'P 1'
#
loop_
_entity.id
_entity.type
_entity.pdbx_description
1 polymer ?
#
loop_
_entity_poly.entity_id
_entity_poly.type
_entity_poly.pdbx_seq_one_letter_code
_entity_poly.pdbx_strand_id
1 'polypeptide(L)'
;MENRKEVGILGANILYLITAILLLTIGYYVQHKDVESGLIITEYILILLPPLIYVRLKGDNFKRVFRLNKLKLKHGLLIIGITILSYPIALFFNLVIMTFISTLGNIEPPPIPTAKNISEYFVLMIIISMSAGICEEFFFRGLILRSYERMGQINAIVISSFLFGLFHFNIQNFLGPVILGLIFGYLVYRTDSLFAGIIGHMTNNGVAVTLGFLINLINRKLPKQDISTNMPNTLQLIMATVFVGFIATITGVGAYLLLRIIIKDTKKRRYMEVENIEKIKKMSLFVFTPILLTGIIFIYVVYLQLNSIMH
;
A
#
# COMPACT_ATOMS: atom_id res chain seq x y z
N MET A 1 -5.73 31.60 -20.93
CA MET A 1 -5.53 30.21 -20.44
C MET A 1 -4.40 30.28 -19.42
N GLU A 2 -4.76 30.13 -18.16
CA GLU A 2 -3.80 30.13 -17.07
C GLU A 2 -2.84 28.97 -17.24
N ASN A 3 -1.54 29.24 -17.24
CA ASN A 3 -0.47 28.23 -17.33
C ASN A 3 -0.56 27.33 -16.09
N ARG A 4 -1.42 26.33 -16.13
CA ARG A 4 -1.63 25.38 -15.01
C ARG A 4 -0.36 24.57 -14.85
N LYS A 5 0.44 24.94 -13.86
CA LYS A 5 1.56 24.11 -13.39
C LYS A 5 0.95 22.83 -12.83
N GLU A 6 1.03 21.73 -13.57
CA GLU A 6 0.57 20.43 -13.10
C GLU A 6 1.73 19.67 -12.47
N VAL A 7 1.43 18.86 -11.44
CA VAL A 7 2.39 17.94 -10.83
C VAL A 7 3.01 17.08 -11.93
N GLY A 8 4.32 17.22 -12.13
CA GLY A 8 5.06 16.54 -13.20
C GLY A 8 5.52 15.15 -12.78
N ILE A 9 5.50 14.18 -13.71
CA ILE A 9 5.96 12.81 -13.47
C ILE A 9 7.42 12.80 -12.95
N LEU A 10 8.33 13.57 -13.57
CA LEU A 10 9.73 13.61 -13.13
C LEU A 10 9.86 14.05 -11.66
N GLY A 11 9.16 15.12 -11.27
CA GLY A 11 9.22 15.60 -9.90
C GLY A 11 8.65 14.59 -8.88
N ALA A 12 7.56 13.91 -9.23
CA ALA A 12 6.99 12.85 -8.41
C ALA A 12 7.96 11.65 -8.29
N ASN A 13 8.63 11.28 -9.39
CA ASN A 13 9.61 10.19 -9.42
C ASN A 13 10.88 10.51 -8.63
N ILE A 14 11.37 11.76 -8.71
CA ILE A 14 12.50 12.20 -7.88
C ILE A 14 12.13 12.15 -6.40
N LEU A 15 10.94 12.64 -6.05
CA LEU A 15 10.48 12.61 -4.68
C LEU A 15 10.32 11.19 -4.16
N TYR A 16 9.81 10.28 -4.99
CA TYR A 16 9.72 8.86 -4.69
C TYR A 16 11.09 8.24 -4.39
N LEU A 17 12.11 8.49 -5.24
CA LEU A 17 13.48 8.03 -5.02
C LEU A 17 14.08 8.60 -3.73
N ILE A 18 13.94 9.91 -3.49
CA ILE A 18 14.46 10.54 -2.27
C ILE A 18 13.79 9.91 -1.03
N THR A 19 12.47 9.77 -1.03
CA THR A 19 11.75 9.17 0.10
C THR A 19 12.15 7.70 0.29
N ALA A 20 12.33 6.94 -0.78
CA ALA A 20 12.82 5.56 -0.73
C ALA A 20 14.19 5.45 -0.04
N ILE A 21 15.14 6.32 -0.40
CA ILE A 21 16.46 6.38 0.24
C ILE A 21 16.35 6.76 1.72
N LEU A 22 15.51 7.76 2.04
CA LEU A 22 15.29 8.20 3.43
C LEU A 22 14.67 7.09 4.27
N LEU A 23 13.76 6.28 3.71
CA LEU A 23 13.18 5.12 4.40
C LEU A 23 14.24 4.06 4.73
N LEU A 24 15.09 3.72 3.76
CA LEU A 24 16.14 2.71 3.94
C LEU A 24 17.28 3.17 4.84
N THR A 25 17.42 4.46 5.09
CA THR A 25 18.48 5.04 5.94
C THR A 25 17.90 5.54 7.26
N ILE A 26 17.30 6.71 7.27
CA ILE A 26 16.74 7.33 8.47
C ILE A 26 15.58 6.50 9.03
N GLY A 27 14.65 6.06 8.18
CA GLY A 27 13.51 5.24 8.58
C GLY A 27 13.93 3.96 9.26
N TYR A 28 14.86 3.22 8.65
CA TYR A 28 15.44 2.01 9.24
C TYR A 28 16.11 2.31 10.59
N TYR A 29 16.93 3.36 10.68
CA TYR A 29 17.61 3.73 11.91
C TYR A 29 16.66 4.07 13.07
N VAL A 30 15.63 4.90 12.82
CA VAL A 30 14.68 5.30 13.87
C VAL A 30 13.79 4.15 14.32
N GLN A 31 13.33 3.30 13.38
CA GLN A 31 12.53 2.12 13.71
C GLN A 31 13.33 1.04 14.45
N HIS A 32 14.63 0.95 14.19
CA HIS A 32 15.51 0.01 14.93
C HIS A 32 15.77 0.46 16.37
N LYS A 33 15.71 1.77 16.64
CA LYS A 33 15.81 2.29 18.01
C LYS A 33 14.53 2.09 18.82
N ASP A 34 13.40 2.46 18.24
CA ASP A 34 12.08 2.32 18.84
C ASP A 34 11.04 2.23 17.71
N VAL A 35 10.30 1.13 17.67
CA VAL A 35 9.40 0.84 16.53
C VAL A 35 8.24 1.83 16.46
N GLU A 36 7.63 2.19 17.59
CA GLU A 36 6.42 3.02 17.61
C GLU A 36 6.75 4.47 17.20
N SER A 37 7.72 5.09 17.86
CA SER A 37 8.16 6.45 17.49
C SER A 37 8.81 6.49 16.11
N GLY A 38 9.54 5.44 15.74
CA GLY A 38 10.14 5.29 14.42
C GLY A 38 9.10 5.25 13.31
N LEU A 39 8.00 4.52 13.49
CA LEU A 39 6.87 4.51 12.55
C LEU A 39 6.23 5.89 12.43
N ILE A 40 6.00 6.61 13.54
CA ILE A 40 5.45 7.96 13.51
C ILE A 40 6.36 8.91 12.71
N ILE A 41 7.66 8.88 12.97
CA ILE A 41 8.63 9.69 12.23
C ILE A 41 8.60 9.32 10.74
N THR A 42 8.62 8.05 10.43
CA THR A 42 8.60 7.54 9.05
C THR A 42 7.35 8.03 8.32
N GLU A 43 6.18 7.85 8.90
CA GLU A 43 4.91 8.21 8.26
C GLU A 43 4.77 9.72 8.06
N TYR A 44 4.91 10.50 9.13
CA TYR A 44 4.61 11.93 9.07
C TYR A 44 5.74 12.76 8.47
N ILE A 45 7.00 12.44 8.80
CA ILE A 45 8.15 13.26 8.36
C ILE A 45 8.69 12.77 7.02
N LEU A 46 8.88 11.45 6.83
CA LEU A 46 9.52 10.94 5.63
C LEU A 46 8.51 10.68 4.48
N ILE A 47 7.27 10.31 4.78
CA ILE A 47 6.27 9.96 3.75
C ILE A 47 5.30 11.12 3.49
N LEU A 48 4.65 11.69 4.52
CA LEU A 48 3.61 12.70 4.32
C LEU A 48 4.17 14.08 4.00
N LEU A 49 5.18 14.53 4.73
CA LEU A 49 5.69 15.91 4.60
C LEU A 49 6.26 16.22 3.21
N PRO A 50 7.05 15.34 2.53
CA PRO A 50 7.61 15.63 1.21
C PRO A 50 6.57 15.95 0.13
N PRO A 51 5.48 15.18 -0.08
CA PRO A 51 4.48 15.53 -1.09
C PRO A 51 3.75 16.85 -0.76
N LEU A 52 3.52 17.15 0.53
CA LEU A 52 2.90 18.41 0.93
C LEU A 52 3.81 19.61 0.59
N ILE A 53 5.09 19.52 0.95
CA ILE A 53 6.09 20.57 0.61
C ILE A 53 6.21 20.70 -0.90
N TYR A 54 6.30 19.60 -1.64
CA TYR A 54 6.43 19.64 -3.10
C TYR A 54 5.27 20.37 -3.77
N VAL A 55 4.02 20.03 -3.40
CA VAL A 55 2.83 20.67 -3.95
C VAL A 55 2.80 22.17 -3.59
N ARG A 56 3.20 22.52 -2.35
CA ARG A 56 3.27 23.91 -1.87
C ARG A 56 4.30 24.73 -2.67
N LEU A 57 5.51 24.18 -2.87
CA LEU A 57 6.57 24.85 -3.61
C LEU A 57 6.25 25.01 -5.10
N LYS A 58 5.48 24.07 -5.68
CA LYS A 58 5.00 24.19 -7.05
C LYS A 58 3.88 25.22 -7.22
N GLY A 59 3.28 25.70 -6.14
CA GLY A 59 2.14 26.61 -6.17
C GLY A 59 0.85 25.93 -6.68
N ASP A 60 0.77 24.62 -6.58
CA ASP A 60 -0.41 23.85 -6.98
C ASP A 60 -1.51 23.91 -5.92
N ASN A 61 -2.75 23.69 -6.33
CA ASN A 61 -3.89 23.68 -5.41
C ASN A 61 -3.99 22.32 -4.69
N PHE A 62 -3.80 22.32 -3.37
CA PHE A 62 -3.85 21.13 -2.51
C PHE A 62 -5.13 20.30 -2.71
N LYS A 63 -6.30 20.97 -2.67
CA LYS A 63 -7.58 20.29 -2.82
C LYS A 63 -7.69 19.55 -4.16
N ARG A 64 -7.14 20.13 -5.24
CA ARG A 64 -7.16 19.54 -6.57
C ARG A 64 -6.16 18.39 -6.69
N VAL A 65 -4.92 18.58 -6.24
CA VAL A 65 -3.86 17.57 -6.35
C VAL A 65 -4.22 16.35 -5.51
N PHE A 66 -4.56 16.55 -4.25
CA PHE A 66 -4.86 15.48 -3.31
C PHE A 66 -6.34 15.04 -3.33
N ARG A 67 -7.17 15.56 -4.26
CA ARG A 67 -8.59 15.17 -4.37
C ARG A 67 -9.33 15.22 -3.03
N LEU A 68 -9.17 16.30 -2.28
CA LEU A 68 -9.84 16.50 -0.99
C LEU A 68 -11.33 16.83 -1.17
N ASN A 69 -12.01 15.99 -1.95
CA ASN A 69 -13.45 16.09 -2.21
C ASN A 69 -14.22 15.22 -1.20
N LYS A 70 -15.41 15.69 -0.81
CA LYS A 70 -16.28 14.94 0.10
C LYS A 70 -16.65 13.57 -0.49
N LEU A 71 -16.51 12.53 0.32
CA LEU A 71 -16.96 11.18 0.01
C LEU A 71 -18.39 10.98 0.56
N LYS A 72 -19.26 10.37 -0.22
CA LYS A 72 -20.61 10.00 0.27
C LYS A 72 -20.47 8.92 1.36
N LEU A 73 -21.22 9.04 2.44
CA LEU A 73 -21.22 8.05 3.53
C LEU A 73 -21.48 6.62 3.01
N LYS A 74 -22.44 6.46 2.10
CA LYS A 74 -22.71 5.18 1.43
C LYS A 74 -21.46 4.58 0.79
N HIS A 75 -20.66 5.41 0.09
CA HIS A 75 -19.43 4.94 -0.54
C HIS A 75 -18.38 4.57 0.52
N GLY A 76 -18.26 5.33 1.61
CA GLY A 76 -17.38 4.99 2.73
C GLY A 76 -17.69 3.62 3.32
N LEU A 77 -18.95 3.34 3.62
CA LEU A 77 -19.40 2.04 4.14
C LEU A 77 -19.16 0.90 3.14
N LEU A 78 -19.43 1.13 1.85
CA LEU A 78 -19.13 0.15 0.80
C LEU A 78 -17.63 -0.13 0.69
N ILE A 79 -16.77 0.90 0.82
CA ILE A 79 -15.31 0.76 0.78
C ILE A 79 -14.81 -0.07 1.95
N ILE A 80 -15.33 0.14 3.15
CA ILE A 80 -15.02 -0.71 4.32
C ILE A 80 -15.34 -2.18 4.00
N GLY A 81 -16.56 -2.46 3.50
CA GLY A 81 -16.97 -3.81 3.12
C GLY A 81 -16.09 -4.41 2.02
N ILE A 82 -15.80 -3.64 0.95
CA ILE A 82 -14.90 -4.07 -0.14
C ILE A 82 -13.54 -4.43 0.43
N THR A 83 -12.98 -3.61 1.31
CA THR A 83 -11.64 -3.81 1.84
C THR A 83 -11.57 -5.03 2.77
N ILE A 84 -12.53 -5.23 3.66
CA ILE A 84 -12.61 -6.42 4.51
C ILE A 84 -12.67 -7.69 3.64
N LEU A 85 -13.50 -7.69 2.59
CA LEU A 85 -13.63 -8.81 1.66
C LEU A 85 -12.39 -8.99 0.76
N SER A 86 -11.62 -7.95 0.53
CA SER A 86 -10.38 -7.99 -0.27
C SER A 86 -9.15 -8.37 0.56
N TYR A 87 -9.23 -8.35 1.88
CA TYR A 87 -8.11 -8.72 2.76
C TYR A 87 -7.56 -10.12 2.49
N PRO A 88 -8.39 -11.18 2.35
CA PRO A 88 -7.90 -12.51 1.98
C PRO A 88 -7.23 -12.55 0.61
N ILE A 89 -7.62 -11.67 -0.33
CA ILE A 89 -6.99 -11.60 -1.65
C ILE A 89 -5.55 -11.09 -1.51
N ALA A 90 -5.32 -10.00 -0.78
CA ALA A 90 -3.98 -9.47 -0.55
C ALA A 90 -3.10 -10.49 0.19
N LEU A 91 -3.66 -11.15 1.21
CA LEU A 91 -2.98 -12.21 1.95
C LEU A 91 -2.61 -13.39 1.05
N PHE A 92 -3.50 -13.83 0.17
CA PHE A 92 -3.24 -14.90 -0.79
C PHE A 92 -2.02 -14.58 -1.67
N PHE A 93 -1.94 -13.38 -2.23
CA PHE A 93 -0.83 -13.00 -3.10
C PHE A 93 0.51 -12.93 -2.33
N ASN A 94 0.51 -12.48 -1.08
CA ASN A 94 1.71 -12.55 -0.25
C ASN A 94 2.09 -14.00 0.08
N LEU A 95 1.12 -14.87 0.40
CA LEU A 95 1.37 -16.29 0.65
C LEU A 95 1.92 -17.02 -0.59
N VAL A 96 1.50 -16.66 -1.80
CA VAL A 96 2.08 -17.21 -3.04
C VAL A 96 3.58 -16.92 -3.10
N ILE A 97 4.01 -15.68 -2.83
CA ILE A 97 5.44 -15.33 -2.78
C ILE A 97 6.14 -16.10 -1.65
N MET A 98 5.57 -16.09 -0.45
CA MET A 98 6.17 -16.77 0.71
C MET A 98 6.32 -18.27 0.45
N THR A 99 5.33 -18.91 -0.15
CA THR A 99 5.39 -20.33 -0.55
C THR A 99 6.53 -20.58 -1.55
N PHE A 100 6.69 -19.69 -2.54
CA PHE A 100 7.79 -19.80 -3.48
C PHE A 100 9.16 -19.62 -2.78
N ILE A 101 9.31 -18.60 -1.94
CA ILE A 101 10.57 -18.34 -1.22
C ILE A 101 10.90 -19.47 -0.25
N SER A 102 9.91 -20.12 0.38
CA SER A 102 10.12 -21.23 1.31
C SER A 102 10.77 -22.48 0.66
N THR A 103 10.75 -22.57 -0.67
CA THR A 103 11.49 -23.61 -1.40
C THR A 103 12.99 -23.34 -1.50
N LEU A 104 13.41 -22.11 -1.22
CA LEU A 104 14.80 -21.65 -1.28
C LEU A 104 15.51 -21.73 0.09
N GLY A 105 14.76 -21.69 1.20
CA GLY A 105 15.30 -21.75 2.55
C GLY A 105 14.28 -21.38 3.62
N ASN A 106 14.77 -21.11 4.83
CA ASN A 106 13.94 -20.80 5.98
C ASN A 106 13.47 -19.34 5.91
N ILE A 107 12.14 -19.14 5.94
CA ILE A 107 11.56 -17.81 5.94
C ILE A 107 11.40 -17.32 7.38
N GLU A 108 11.89 -16.12 7.67
CA GLU A 108 11.52 -15.39 8.87
C GLU A 108 10.43 -14.36 8.52
N PRO A 109 9.25 -14.37 9.20
CA PRO A 109 8.26 -13.33 8.97
C PRO A 109 8.83 -11.98 9.43
N PRO A 110 8.52 -10.90 8.72
CA PRO A 110 8.90 -9.57 9.17
C PRO A 110 8.29 -9.31 10.57
N PRO A 111 9.07 -8.70 11.49
CA PRO A 111 8.57 -8.39 12.83
C PRO A 111 7.47 -7.32 12.73
N ILE A 112 6.21 -7.75 12.77
CA ILE A 112 5.06 -6.85 12.83
C ILE A 112 4.70 -6.67 14.30
N PRO A 113 4.63 -5.42 14.81
CA PRO A 113 4.19 -5.17 16.17
C PRO A 113 2.78 -5.73 16.41
N THR A 114 2.62 -6.53 17.45
CA THR A 114 1.33 -7.10 17.82
C THR A 114 0.96 -6.69 19.23
N ALA A 115 -0.27 -6.19 19.41
CA ALA A 115 -0.77 -5.72 20.70
C ALA A 115 -0.89 -6.87 21.72
N LYS A 116 -0.39 -6.62 22.93
CA LYS A 116 -0.50 -7.57 24.06
C LYS A 116 -1.69 -7.28 24.97
N ASN A 117 -2.22 -6.08 24.93
CA ASN A 117 -3.34 -5.62 25.75
C ASN A 117 -4.16 -4.57 24.96
N ILE A 118 -5.30 -4.16 25.55
CA ILE A 118 -6.22 -3.24 24.88
C ILE A 118 -5.62 -1.84 24.66
N SER A 119 -4.73 -1.38 25.54
CA SER A 119 -4.07 -0.08 25.38
C SER A 119 -3.13 -0.10 24.18
N GLU A 120 -2.26 -1.11 24.09
CA GLU A 120 -1.38 -1.30 22.93
C GLU A 120 -2.17 -1.50 21.63
N TYR A 121 -3.32 -2.18 21.68
CA TYR A 121 -4.21 -2.31 20.52
C TYR A 121 -4.64 -0.96 19.97
N PHE A 122 -5.10 -0.03 20.82
CA PHE A 122 -5.49 1.30 20.36
C PHE A 122 -4.30 2.13 19.88
N VAL A 123 -3.14 2.00 20.52
CA VAL A 123 -1.90 2.65 20.06
C VAL A 123 -1.53 2.16 18.66
N LEU A 124 -1.50 0.85 18.44
CA LEU A 124 -1.18 0.28 17.12
C LEU A 124 -2.25 0.60 16.07
N MET A 125 -3.53 0.71 16.45
CA MET A 125 -4.58 1.18 15.56
C MET A 125 -4.31 2.62 15.06
N ILE A 126 -3.81 3.48 15.93
CA ILE A 126 -3.44 4.86 15.54
C ILE A 126 -2.18 4.83 14.66
N ILE A 127 -1.13 4.14 15.10
CA ILE A 127 0.18 4.19 14.43
C ILE A 127 0.14 3.43 13.10
N ILE A 128 -0.34 2.18 13.08
CA ILE A 128 -0.28 1.32 11.89
C ILE A 128 -1.47 1.55 10.98
N SER A 129 -2.69 1.72 11.53
CA SER A 129 -3.89 1.85 10.70
C SER A 129 -4.12 3.29 10.26
N MET A 130 -4.22 4.24 11.20
CA MET A 130 -4.54 5.63 10.85
C MET A 130 -3.38 6.34 10.19
N SER A 131 -2.17 6.28 10.77
CA SER A 131 -1.02 7.05 10.27
C SER A 131 -0.64 6.60 8.86
N ALA A 132 -0.39 5.30 8.65
CA ALA A 132 -0.06 4.79 7.32
C ALA A 132 -1.21 5.03 6.33
N GLY A 133 -2.47 4.76 6.72
CA GLY A 133 -3.63 4.99 5.88
C GLY A 133 -3.81 6.44 5.43
N ILE A 134 -3.35 7.42 6.20
CA ILE A 134 -3.36 8.83 5.80
C ILE A 134 -2.10 9.16 4.99
N CYS A 135 -0.93 8.93 5.57
CA CYS A 135 0.34 9.44 5.05
C CYS A 135 0.68 8.84 3.68
N GLU A 136 0.55 7.52 3.55
CA GLU A 136 0.85 6.83 2.30
C GLU A 136 -0.18 7.14 1.20
N GLU A 137 -1.46 7.34 1.55
CA GLU A 137 -2.45 7.72 0.55
C GLU A 137 -2.21 9.12 -0.03
N PHE A 138 -1.77 10.09 0.79
CA PHE A 138 -1.35 11.39 0.28
C PHE A 138 -0.18 11.27 -0.70
N PHE A 139 0.79 10.40 -0.41
CA PHE A 139 1.94 10.18 -1.28
C PHE A 139 1.53 9.46 -2.57
N PHE A 140 0.88 8.28 -2.44
CA PHE A 140 0.62 7.40 -3.59
C PHE A 140 -0.60 7.80 -4.41
N ARG A 141 -1.75 8.10 -3.77
CA ARG A 141 -2.99 8.44 -4.50
C ARG A 141 -3.13 9.93 -4.71
N GLY A 142 -2.57 10.71 -3.80
CA GLY A 142 -2.50 12.17 -3.93
C GLY A 142 -1.48 12.62 -4.96
N LEU A 143 -0.20 12.24 -4.82
CA LEU A 143 0.89 12.74 -5.65
C LEU A 143 1.20 11.81 -6.84
N ILE A 144 1.58 10.55 -6.59
CA ILE A 144 2.06 9.65 -7.64
C ILE A 144 0.96 9.36 -8.65
N LEU A 145 -0.17 8.81 -8.25
CA LEU A 145 -1.29 8.51 -9.15
C LEU A 145 -1.70 9.75 -9.96
N ARG A 146 -1.79 10.93 -9.30
CA ARG A 146 -2.16 12.19 -9.95
C ARG A 146 -1.17 12.59 -11.04
N SER A 147 0.12 12.44 -10.81
CA SER A 147 1.15 12.79 -11.79
C SER A 147 1.13 11.89 -13.02
N TYR A 148 0.75 10.61 -12.84
CA TYR A 148 0.68 9.62 -13.93
C TYR A 148 -0.64 9.63 -14.70
N GLU A 149 -1.69 10.32 -14.26
CA GLU A 149 -3.00 10.36 -14.95
C GLU A 149 -2.92 10.86 -16.40
N ARG A 150 -1.93 11.67 -16.71
CA ARG A 150 -1.65 12.07 -18.10
C ARG A 150 -1.30 10.90 -19.03
N MET A 151 -0.88 9.76 -18.48
CA MET A 151 -0.64 8.51 -19.23
C MET A 151 -1.90 7.64 -19.36
N GLY A 152 -3.02 8.15 -18.91
CA GLY A 152 -4.31 7.44 -18.86
C GLY A 152 -4.56 6.75 -17.52
N GLN A 153 -5.84 6.53 -17.24
CA GLN A 153 -6.34 6.02 -15.97
C GLN A 153 -5.69 4.68 -15.56
N ILE A 154 -5.70 3.72 -16.47
CA ILE A 154 -5.23 2.36 -16.18
C ILE A 154 -3.73 2.40 -15.86
N ASN A 155 -2.94 3.08 -16.69
CA ASN A 155 -1.50 3.20 -16.48
C ASN A 155 -1.19 3.90 -15.14
N ALA A 156 -1.90 4.97 -14.80
CA ALA A 156 -1.71 5.68 -13.53
C ALA A 156 -2.00 4.78 -12.32
N ILE A 157 -3.08 4.02 -12.35
CA ILE A 157 -3.44 3.10 -11.26
C ILE A 157 -2.40 1.99 -11.16
N VAL A 158 -2.04 1.34 -12.27
CA VAL A 158 -1.08 0.22 -12.28
C VAL A 158 0.29 0.68 -11.79
N ILE A 159 0.81 1.78 -12.34
CA ILE A 159 2.13 2.30 -11.95
C ILE A 159 2.14 2.71 -10.46
N SER A 160 1.14 3.48 -10.01
CA SER A 160 1.05 3.89 -8.61
C SER A 160 0.97 2.69 -7.66
N SER A 161 0.25 1.62 -8.05
CA SER A 161 0.10 0.42 -7.25
C SER A 161 1.39 -0.41 -7.19
N PHE A 162 2.08 -0.52 -8.31
CA PHE A 162 3.36 -1.21 -8.38
C PHE A 162 4.42 -0.48 -7.53
N LEU A 163 4.49 0.85 -7.66
CA LEU A 163 5.38 1.68 -6.84
C LEU A 163 5.03 1.60 -5.36
N PHE A 164 3.75 1.47 -5.02
CA PHE A 164 3.31 1.26 -3.64
C PHE A 164 3.83 -0.07 -3.06
N GLY A 165 3.79 -1.14 -3.83
CA GLY A 165 4.38 -2.43 -3.43
C GLY A 165 5.90 -2.35 -3.27
N LEU A 166 6.61 -1.74 -4.23
CA LEU A 166 8.07 -1.56 -4.17
C LEU A 166 8.52 -0.78 -2.92
N PHE A 167 7.69 0.16 -2.48
CA PHE A 167 7.99 1.05 -1.36
C PHE A 167 8.12 0.33 0.00
N HIS A 168 7.59 -0.89 0.10
CA HIS A 168 7.72 -1.72 1.30
C HIS A 168 9.12 -2.35 1.43
N PHE A 169 9.94 -2.37 0.40
CA PHE A 169 11.28 -2.98 0.37
C PHE A 169 11.34 -4.37 1.00
N ASN A 170 10.25 -5.13 0.87
CA ASN A 170 10.12 -6.48 1.42
C ASN A 170 9.44 -7.38 0.38
N ILE A 171 10.16 -8.42 -0.08
CA ILE A 171 9.64 -9.32 -1.10
C ILE A 171 8.44 -10.15 -0.58
N GLN A 172 8.43 -10.54 0.70
CA GLN A 172 7.34 -11.30 1.29
C GLN A 172 6.04 -10.48 1.39
N ASN A 173 6.17 -9.15 1.49
CA ASN A 173 5.05 -8.19 1.57
C ASN A 173 5.06 -7.27 0.34
N PHE A 174 5.17 -7.83 -0.86
CA PHE A 174 5.20 -7.05 -2.10
C PHE A 174 3.86 -7.08 -2.85
N LEU A 175 3.36 -8.30 -3.16
CA LEU A 175 2.17 -8.43 -4.01
C LEU A 175 0.87 -8.01 -3.31
N GLY A 176 0.74 -8.25 -2.02
CA GLY A 176 -0.42 -7.79 -1.25
C GLY A 176 -0.65 -6.28 -1.37
N PRO A 177 0.35 -5.43 -1.06
CA PRO A 177 0.28 -4.00 -1.29
C PRO A 177 0.02 -3.61 -2.75
N VAL A 178 0.58 -4.31 -3.74
CA VAL A 178 0.26 -4.04 -5.16
C VAL A 178 -1.23 -4.25 -5.43
N ILE A 179 -1.82 -5.36 -4.98
CA ILE A 179 -3.24 -5.66 -5.15
C ILE A 179 -4.13 -4.63 -4.44
N LEU A 180 -3.81 -4.30 -3.17
CA LEU A 180 -4.52 -3.24 -2.44
C LEU A 180 -4.35 -1.89 -3.15
N GLY A 181 -3.18 -1.65 -3.69
CA GLY A 181 -2.87 -0.49 -4.50
C GLY A 181 -3.81 -0.30 -5.68
N LEU A 182 -4.06 -1.38 -6.43
CA LEU A 182 -5.01 -1.39 -7.55
C LEU A 182 -6.44 -1.08 -7.09
N ILE A 183 -6.87 -1.69 -5.99
CA ILE A 183 -8.22 -1.48 -5.44
C ILE A 183 -8.38 -0.04 -4.97
N PHE A 184 -7.48 0.47 -4.12
CA PHE A 184 -7.58 1.83 -3.58
C PHE A 184 -7.38 2.89 -4.66
N GLY A 185 -6.42 2.70 -5.57
CA GLY A 185 -6.23 3.58 -6.71
C GLY A 185 -7.47 3.68 -7.59
N TYR A 186 -8.13 2.56 -7.86
CA TYR A 186 -9.38 2.55 -8.61
C TYR A 186 -10.52 3.24 -7.85
N LEU A 187 -10.67 3.01 -6.54
CA LEU A 187 -11.68 3.64 -5.71
C LEU A 187 -11.48 5.16 -5.63
N VAL A 188 -10.25 5.64 -5.42
CA VAL A 188 -9.91 7.07 -5.42
C VAL A 188 -10.22 7.69 -6.77
N TYR A 189 -9.84 7.05 -7.86
CA TYR A 189 -10.13 7.55 -9.20
C TYR A 189 -11.64 7.63 -9.46
N ARG A 190 -12.40 6.58 -9.12
CA ARG A 190 -13.86 6.52 -9.35
C ARG A 190 -14.65 7.52 -8.53
N THR A 191 -14.29 7.73 -7.28
CA THR A 191 -14.96 8.65 -6.37
C THR A 191 -14.43 10.07 -6.45
N ASP A 192 -13.23 10.27 -7.05
CA ASP A 192 -12.46 11.51 -7.07
C ASP A 192 -12.25 12.07 -5.65
N SER A 193 -12.01 11.17 -4.72
CA SER A 193 -11.84 11.51 -3.31
C SER A 193 -10.72 10.67 -2.71
N LEU A 194 -9.71 11.34 -2.15
CA LEU A 194 -8.61 10.68 -1.43
C LEU A 194 -9.12 9.90 -0.22
N PHE A 195 -10.21 10.38 0.39
CA PHE A 195 -10.83 9.68 1.52
C PHE A 195 -11.27 8.25 1.21
N ALA A 196 -11.50 7.92 -0.07
CA ALA A 196 -11.79 6.54 -0.48
C ALA A 196 -10.57 5.62 -0.28
N GLY A 197 -9.38 6.09 -0.63
CA GLY A 197 -8.13 5.37 -0.36
C GLY A 197 -7.82 5.30 1.13
N ILE A 198 -7.91 6.43 1.82
CA ILE A 198 -7.65 6.52 3.27
C ILE A 198 -8.53 5.53 4.05
N ILE A 199 -9.84 5.51 3.81
CA ILE A 199 -10.76 4.58 4.49
C ILE A 199 -10.41 3.13 4.14
N GLY A 200 -10.16 2.83 2.87
CA GLY A 200 -9.74 1.49 2.45
C GLY A 200 -8.45 1.05 3.14
N HIS A 201 -7.43 1.87 3.10
CA HIS A 201 -6.13 1.57 3.69
C HIS A 201 -6.20 1.40 5.22
N MET A 202 -6.84 2.35 5.91
CA MET A 202 -7.09 2.24 7.35
C MET A 202 -7.86 0.98 7.70
N THR A 203 -8.86 0.60 6.91
CA THR A 203 -9.62 -0.63 7.13
C THR A 203 -8.72 -1.87 6.97
N ASN A 204 -7.91 -1.93 5.94
CA ASN A 204 -6.99 -3.06 5.72
C ASN A 204 -6.01 -3.24 6.89
N ASN A 205 -5.34 -2.16 7.28
CA ASN A 205 -4.36 -2.21 8.36
C ASN A 205 -5.06 -2.44 9.72
N GLY A 206 -6.26 -1.88 9.91
CA GLY A 206 -7.08 -2.14 11.09
C GLY A 206 -7.49 -3.61 11.22
N VAL A 207 -7.82 -4.29 10.12
CA VAL A 207 -8.06 -5.74 10.11
C VAL A 207 -6.80 -6.50 10.52
N ALA A 208 -5.63 -6.14 9.98
CA ALA A 208 -4.36 -6.78 10.33
C ALA A 208 -4.02 -6.64 11.82
N VAL A 209 -4.11 -5.42 12.38
CA VAL A 209 -3.88 -5.15 13.81
C VAL A 209 -4.87 -5.93 14.68
N THR A 210 -6.14 -5.97 14.29
CA THR A 210 -7.19 -6.68 15.02
C THR A 210 -6.95 -8.20 15.03
N LEU A 211 -6.62 -8.77 13.87
CA LEU A 211 -6.30 -10.21 13.77
C LEU A 211 -5.06 -10.56 14.61
N GLY A 212 -3.99 -9.75 14.54
CA GLY A 212 -2.80 -9.94 15.37
C GLY A 212 -3.11 -9.92 16.86
N PHE A 213 -3.95 -8.97 17.31
CA PHE A 213 -4.40 -8.89 18.70
C PHE A 213 -5.24 -10.11 19.13
N LEU A 214 -6.18 -10.54 18.30
CA LEU A 214 -7.02 -11.72 18.58
C LEU A 214 -6.20 -13.00 18.66
N ILE A 215 -5.23 -13.19 17.76
CA ILE A 215 -4.30 -14.33 17.79
C ILE A 215 -3.51 -14.34 19.10
N ASN A 216 -2.99 -13.19 19.53
CA ASN A 216 -2.29 -13.08 20.81
C ASN A 216 -3.19 -13.42 22.02
N LEU A 217 -4.45 -13.00 22.02
CA LEU A 217 -5.40 -13.33 23.08
C LEU A 217 -5.70 -14.84 23.14
N ILE A 218 -5.83 -15.49 21.98
CA ILE A 218 -6.07 -16.94 21.89
C ILE A 218 -4.83 -17.70 22.39
N ASN A 219 -3.65 -17.35 21.92
CA ASN A 219 -2.39 -18.01 22.28
C ASN A 219 -2.09 -17.94 23.79
N ARG A 220 -2.56 -16.89 24.47
CA ARG A 220 -2.41 -16.76 25.94
C ARG A 220 -3.33 -17.70 26.74
N LYS A 221 -4.46 -18.11 26.15
CA LYS A 221 -5.43 -18.99 26.79
C LYS A 221 -5.14 -20.48 26.55
N LEU A 222 -4.34 -20.78 25.51
CA LEU A 222 -3.93 -22.15 25.24
C LEU A 222 -2.85 -22.59 26.25
N PRO A 223 -2.88 -23.86 26.73
CA PRO A 223 -1.78 -24.38 27.50
C PRO A 223 -0.49 -24.19 26.72
N LYS A 224 0.59 -23.81 27.42
CA LYS A 224 1.93 -23.79 26.84
C LYS A 224 2.34 -25.23 26.50
N GLN A 225 1.76 -25.79 25.46
CA GLN A 225 2.41 -26.86 24.77
C GLN A 225 3.65 -26.23 24.11
N ASP A 226 4.76 -26.97 24.07
CA ASP A 226 5.88 -26.65 23.20
C ASP A 226 5.39 -26.64 21.74
N ILE A 227 4.59 -25.62 21.40
CA ILE A 227 4.37 -25.26 20.02
C ILE A 227 5.75 -24.81 19.61
N SER A 228 6.50 -25.73 19.00
CA SER A 228 7.76 -25.41 18.37
C SER A 228 7.49 -24.14 17.57
N THR A 229 8.18 -23.05 17.92
CA THR A 229 8.17 -21.78 17.19
C THR A 229 8.78 -21.96 15.80
N ASN A 230 8.80 -23.20 15.31
CA ASN A 230 9.26 -23.56 14.00
C ASN A 230 8.37 -22.89 12.97
N MET A 231 9.00 -22.12 12.14
CA MET A 231 8.38 -21.51 10.96
C MET A 231 7.57 -22.55 10.18
N PRO A 232 6.44 -22.16 9.61
CA PRO A 232 5.66 -23.09 8.79
C PRO A 232 6.54 -23.63 7.67
N ASN A 233 6.61 -24.96 7.56
CA ASN A 233 7.33 -25.58 6.45
C ASN A 233 6.60 -25.33 5.11
N THR A 234 7.29 -25.61 4.01
CA THR A 234 6.75 -25.37 2.66
C THR A 234 5.39 -26.03 2.44
N LEU A 235 5.16 -27.25 2.97
CA LEU A 235 3.87 -27.95 2.84
C LEU A 235 2.75 -27.18 3.59
N GLN A 236 3.02 -26.71 4.78
CA GLN A 236 2.06 -25.90 5.57
C GLN A 236 1.74 -24.59 4.85
N LEU A 237 2.73 -23.94 4.23
CA LEU A 237 2.52 -22.74 3.43
C LEU A 237 1.69 -23.02 2.16
N ILE A 238 1.94 -24.15 1.48
CA ILE A 238 1.12 -24.57 0.34
C ILE A 238 -0.34 -24.76 0.79
N MET A 239 -0.57 -25.50 1.88
CA MET A 239 -1.91 -25.72 2.41
C MET A 239 -2.60 -24.42 2.80
N ALA A 240 -1.90 -23.51 3.48
CA ALA A 240 -2.40 -22.18 3.82
C ALA A 240 -2.73 -21.35 2.58
N THR A 241 -1.87 -21.37 1.56
CA THR A 241 -2.07 -20.66 0.29
C THR A 241 -3.33 -21.16 -0.44
N VAL A 242 -3.50 -22.49 -0.54
CA VAL A 242 -4.69 -23.08 -1.15
C VAL A 242 -5.97 -22.72 -0.37
N PHE A 243 -5.93 -22.84 0.95
CA PHE A 243 -7.07 -22.52 1.80
C PHE A 243 -7.46 -21.04 1.73
N VAL A 244 -6.48 -20.14 1.85
CA VAL A 244 -6.71 -18.70 1.74
C VAL A 244 -7.14 -18.32 0.32
N GLY A 245 -6.60 -18.99 -0.71
CA GLY A 245 -7.02 -18.80 -2.10
C GLY A 245 -8.49 -19.13 -2.35
N PHE A 246 -8.98 -20.22 -1.71
CA PHE A 246 -10.39 -20.56 -1.74
C PHE A 246 -11.25 -19.46 -1.09
N ILE A 247 -10.88 -19.01 0.11
CA ILE A 247 -11.56 -17.90 0.79
C ILE A 247 -11.50 -16.62 -0.06
N ALA A 248 -10.33 -16.29 -0.61
CA ALA A 248 -10.12 -15.10 -1.45
C ALA A 248 -11.03 -15.10 -2.69
N THR A 249 -11.29 -16.29 -3.27
CA THR A 249 -12.20 -16.41 -4.42
C THR A 249 -13.64 -16.06 -4.01
N ILE A 250 -14.13 -16.60 -2.89
CA ILE A 250 -15.49 -16.34 -2.40
C ILE A 250 -15.64 -14.88 -2.01
N THR A 251 -14.71 -14.35 -1.20
CA THR A 251 -14.78 -12.96 -0.73
C THR A 251 -14.55 -11.97 -1.87
N GLY A 252 -13.75 -12.34 -2.86
CA GLY A 252 -13.52 -11.54 -4.07
C GLY A 252 -14.79 -11.31 -4.89
N VAL A 253 -15.65 -12.33 -5.01
CA VAL A 253 -16.97 -12.16 -5.64
C VAL A 253 -17.79 -11.16 -4.85
N GLY A 254 -17.83 -11.25 -3.53
CA GLY A 254 -18.53 -10.29 -2.66
C GLY A 254 -18.00 -8.86 -2.82
N ALA A 255 -16.65 -8.70 -2.79
CA ALA A 255 -16.01 -7.40 -3.01
C ALA A 255 -16.36 -6.81 -4.38
N TYR A 256 -16.36 -7.63 -5.43
CA TYR A 256 -16.73 -7.22 -6.77
C TYR A 256 -18.21 -6.75 -6.86
N LEU A 257 -19.14 -7.46 -6.19
CA LEU A 257 -20.56 -7.05 -6.16
C LEU A 257 -20.74 -5.69 -5.48
N LEU A 258 -20.06 -5.44 -4.36
CA LEU A 258 -20.07 -4.13 -3.69
C LEU A 258 -19.43 -3.05 -4.56
N LEU A 259 -18.32 -3.37 -5.23
CA LEU A 259 -17.65 -2.45 -6.14
C LEU A 259 -18.56 -2.03 -7.32
N ARG A 260 -19.35 -2.96 -7.86
CA ARG A 260 -20.35 -2.65 -8.92
C ARG A 260 -21.34 -1.59 -8.51
N ILE A 261 -21.68 -1.49 -7.21
CA ILE A 261 -22.59 -0.45 -6.70
C ILE A 261 -21.92 0.92 -6.83
N ILE A 262 -20.66 1.04 -6.38
CA ILE A 262 -19.88 2.29 -6.53
C ILE A 262 -19.72 2.66 -8.01
N ILE A 263 -19.42 1.68 -8.87
CA ILE A 263 -19.29 1.91 -10.31
C ILE A 263 -20.59 2.48 -10.91
N LYS A 264 -21.74 1.93 -10.54
CA LYS A 264 -23.05 2.44 -11.02
C LYS A 264 -23.31 3.86 -10.55
N ASP A 265 -23.05 4.15 -9.27
CA ASP A 265 -23.28 5.47 -8.66
C ASP A 265 -22.33 6.56 -9.21
N THR A 266 -21.19 6.15 -9.77
CA THR A 266 -20.15 7.07 -10.27
C THR A 266 -20.06 7.12 -11.81
N LYS A 267 -20.98 6.48 -12.54
CA LYS A 267 -20.96 6.38 -14.01
C LYS A 267 -21.02 7.72 -14.76
N LYS A 268 -21.54 8.78 -14.14
CA LYS A 268 -21.66 10.12 -14.75
C LYS A 268 -20.34 10.89 -14.84
N ARG A 269 -19.27 10.44 -14.20
CA ARG A 269 -17.96 11.03 -14.42
C ARG A 269 -17.38 10.47 -15.72
N ARG A 270 -17.65 11.22 -16.79
CA ARG A 270 -17.05 11.00 -18.09
C ARG A 270 -15.54 11.02 -17.92
N TYR A 271 -14.89 10.00 -18.44
CA TYR A 271 -13.45 9.94 -18.61
C TYR A 271 -12.97 11.30 -19.07
N MET A 272 -12.00 11.92 -18.41
CA MET A 272 -11.22 12.95 -19.06
C MET A 272 -10.59 12.25 -20.26
N GLU A 273 -11.13 12.53 -21.41
CA GLU A 273 -10.61 12.02 -22.68
C GLU A 273 -9.13 12.34 -22.69
N VAL A 274 -8.35 11.35 -23.07
CA VAL A 274 -6.91 11.42 -23.22
C VAL A 274 -6.62 12.38 -24.39
N GLU A 275 -6.83 13.65 -24.16
CA GLU A 275 -6.50 14.74 -25.10
C GLU A 275 -4.99 14.87 -25.35
N ASN A 276 -4.18 13.98 -24.73
CA ASN A 276 -2.73 14.13 -24.67
C ASN A 276 -1.91 12.90 -25.05
N ILE A 277 -2.47 11.94 -25.81
CA ILE A 277 -1.66 10.80 -26.32
C ILE A 277 -0.45 11.28 -27.15
N GLU A 278 -0.58 12.37 -27.88
CA GLU A 278 0.53 12.95 -28.63
C GLU A 278 1.65 13.55 -27.75
N LYS A 279 1.30 14.09 -26.58
CA LYS A 279 2.31 14.57 -25.60
C LYS A 279 3.05 13.43 -24.91
N ILE A 280 2.45 12.26 -24.79
CA ILE A 280 3.10 11.06 -24.22
C ILE A 280 4.19 10.54 -25.16
N LYS A 281 3.95 10.53 -26.49
CA LYS A 281 4.93 10.12 -27.51
C LYS A 281 6.23 10.94 -27.50
N LYS A 282 6.21 12.16 -26.93
CA LYS A 282 7.38 13.05 -26.80
C LYS A 282 8.01 13.04 -25.41
N MET A 283 7.57 12.18 -24.49
CA MET A 283 8.11 12.14 -23.14
C MET A 283 9.47 11.44 -23.15
N SER A 284 10.51 12.14 -22.69
CA SER A 284 11.86 11.58 -22.58
C SER A 284 11.89 10.42 -21.59
N LEU A 285 12.56 9.32 -21.93
CA LEU A 285 12.83 8.19 -21.03
C LEU A 285 13.54 8.61 -19.73
N PHE A 286 14.27 9.72 -19.78
CA PHE A 286 14.93 10.32 -18.60
C PHE A 286 13.97 10.57 -17.41
N VAL A 287 12.68 10.79 -17.68
CA VAL A 287 11.66 10.98 -16.64
C VAL A 287 11.53 9.77 -15.73
N PHE A 288 11.82 8.57 -16.21
CA PHE A 288 11.72 7.32 -15.46
C PHE A 288 13.02 6.90 -14.74
N THR A 289 14.14 7.59 -14.99
CA THR A 289 15.42 7.28 -14.34
C THR A 289 15.34 7.14 -12.82
N PRO A 290 14.65 8.04 -12.07
CA PRO A 290 14.56 7.88 -10.61
C PRO A 290 13.85 6.59 -10.18
N ILE A 291 12.81 6.16 -10.93
CA ILE A 291 12.10 4.90 -10.64
C ILE A 291 12.97 3.70 -10.98
N LEU A 292 13.71 3.74 -12.08
CA LEU A 292 14.64 2.67 -12.43
C LEU A 292 15.71 2.51 -11.36
N LEU A 293 16.25 3.62 -10.84
CA LEU A 293 17.19 3.58 -9.71
C LEU A 293 16.56 2.98 -8.45
N THR A 294 15.31 3.35 -8.12
CA THR A 294 14.62 2.73 -6.98
C THR A 294 14.37 1.24 -7.23
N GLY A 295 14.05 0.85 -8.45
CA GLY A 295 13.93 -0.57 -8.83
C GLY A 295 15.23 -1.36 -8.63
N ILE A 296 16.37 -0.78 -8.98
CA ILE A 296 17.70 -1.39 -8.73
C ILE A 296 17.95 -1.53 -7.22
N ILE A 297 17.64 -0.49 -6.44
CA ILE A 297 17.76 -0.54 -4.97
C ILE A 297 16.85 -1.64 -4.42
N PHE A 298 15.59 -1.75 -4.87
CA PHE A 298 14.67 -2.80 -4.46
C PHE A 298 15.24 -4.20 -4.78
N ILE A 299 15.73 -4.42 -6.00
CA ILE A 299 16.33 -5.70 -6.40
C ILE A 299 17.52 -6.05 -5.50
N TYR A 300 18.35 -5.06 -5.17
CA TYR A 300 19.48 -5.26 -4.25
C TYR A 300 19.02 -5.64 -2.84
N VAL A 301 18.00 -4.97 -2.30
CA VAL A 301 17.42 -5.31 -0.99
C VAL A 301 16.82 -6.72 -1.01
N VAL A 302 16.08 -7.08 -2.06
CA VAL A 302 15.54 -8.44 -2.24
C VAL A 302 16.66 -9.47 -2.32
N TYR A 303 17.74 -9.19 -3.04
CA TYR A 303 18.91 -10.07 -3.08
C TYR A 303 19.47 -10.33 -1.68
N LEU A 304 19.62 -9.29 -0.85
CA LEU A 304 20.09 -9.44 0.53
C LEU A 304 19.11 -10.29 1.37
N GLN A 305 17.79 -10.07 1.24
CA GLN A 305 16.78 -10.86 1.93
C GLN A 305 16.80 -12.34 1.50
N LEU A 306 16.92 -12.62 0.21
CA LEU A 306 17.00 -14.01 -0.28
C LEU A 306 18.30 -14.68 0.15
N ASN A 307 19.40 -13.95 0.16
CA ASN A 307 20.68 -14.48 0.62
C ASN A 307 20.65 -14.87 2.12
N SER A 308 19.99 -14.06 2.97
CA SER A 308 19.79 -14.39 4.39
C SER A 308 18.87 -15.58 4.64
N ILE A 309 17.99 -15.90 3.68
CA ILE A 309 17.07 -17.06 3.74
C ILE A 309 17.80 -18.35 3.34
N MET A 310 18.75 -18.26 2.40
CA MET A 310 19.48 -19.41 1.87
C MET A 310 20.66 -19.85 2.74
N HIS A 311 21.15 -18.97 3.61
CA HIS A 311 22.29 -19.19 4.52
C HIS A 311 21.90 -19.04 5.99
#